data_4d7af3d36b21994c2987e21494f2de18
#
_entry.id   4d7af3d36b21994c2987e21494f2de18
#
_cell.length_a   1.000
_cell.length_b   1.000
_cell.length_c   1.000
_cell.angle_alpha   90.00
_cell.angle_beta   90.00
_cell.angle_gamma   90.00
#
_symmetry.space_group_name_H-M   'P 1'
#
loop_
_entity.id
_entity.type
_entity.pdbx_description
1 polymer ?
#
loop_
_entity_poly.entity_id
_entity_poly.type
_entity_poly.pdbx_seq_one_letter_code
_entity_poly.pdbx_strand_id
1 'polypeptide(L)'
;DGNIDETPEIQNFASARRKALEVMPFTSATKYSGVVFEDGKYLLGAPEFVMGNAFEEIADEIREYTKKGYRVLLLAKYPGSDIKGTLTEKPEPLGYVILSNPIRENAKKTFGYFKAQGVAVKVISGDNPETVSEVARHQITLSRYIITI
;
A
#
# COMPACT_ATOMS: atom_id res chain seq x y z
N ASP A 1 -0.18 -7.15 -19.12
CA ASP A 1 -1.59 -7.57 -19.15
C ASP A 1 -1.84 -8.51 -18.00
N GLY A 2 -2.23 -7.92 -16.85
CA GLY A 2 -2.64 -8.69 -15.68
C GLY A 2 -4.04 -9.25 -15.92
N ASN A 3 -4.11 -10.55 -16.13
CA ASN A 3 -5.37 -11.26 -16.19
C ASN A 3 -5.96 -11.26 -14.77
N ILE A 4 -6.97 -10.42 -14.53
CA ILE A 4 -7.78 -10.51 -13.33
C ILE A 4 -8.68 -11.73 -13.57
N ASP A 5 -8.50 -12.79 -12.81
CA ASP A 5 -9.37 -13.96 -12.83
C ASP A 5 -10.76 -13.49 -12.37
N GLU A 6 -11.63 -13.19 -13.34
CA GLU A 6 -12.98 -12.68 -13.11
C GLU A 6 -13.84 -13.84 -12.59
N THR A 7 -13.84 -14.04 -11.28
CA THR A 7 -14.81 -14.92 -10.65
C THR A 7 -16.23 -14.34 -10.83
N PRO A 8 -17.29 -15.16 -10.88
CA PRO A 8 -18.69 -14.71 -10.99
C PRO A 8 -19.07 -13.68 -9.91
N GLU A 9 -18.40 -13.71 -8.75
CA GLU A 9 -18.59 -12.76 -7.67
C GLU A 9 -18.02 -11.36 -8.02
N ILE A 10 -16.86 -11.30 -8.70
CA ILE A 10 -16.29 -10.02 -9.16
C ILE A 10 -17.19 -9.38 -10.23
N GLN A 11 -17.78 -10.18 -11.12
CA GLN A 11 -18.73 -9.68 -12.13
C GLN A 11 -20.01 -9.11 -11.49
N ASN A 12 -20.51 -9.70 -10.40
CA ASN A 12 -21.63 -9.17 -9.63
C ASN A 12 -21.29 -7.85 -8.94
N PHE A 13 -20.07 -7.67 -8.42
CA PHE A 13 -19.62 -6.39 -7.87
C PHE A 13 -19.48 -5.29 -8.94
N ALA A 14 -19.02 -5.62 -10.14
CA ALA A 14 -18.91 -4.66 -11.23
C ALA A 14 -20.28 -4.17 -11.73
N SER A 15 -21.33 -4.99 -11.61
CA SER A 15 -22.71 -4.63 -11.99
C SER A 15 -23.42 -3.75 -10.95
N ALA A 16 -23.04 -3.80 -9.69
CA ALA A 16 -23.57 -2.98 -8.61
C ALA A 16 -22.87 -1.60 -8.58
N ARG A 17 -23.04 -0.80 -9.63
CA ARG A 17 -22.49 0.57 -9.70
C ARG A 17 -23.19 1.45 -8.65
N ARG A 18 -22.59 1.56 -7.47
CA ARG A 18 -23.00 2.56 -6.48
C ARG A 18 -22.64 3.96 -6.97
N LYS A 19 -23.57 4.89 -6.88
CA LYS A 19 -23.32 6.29 -7.22
C LYS A 19 -22.53 6.92 -6.06
N ALA A 20 -21.29 7.31 -6.33
CA ALA A 20 -20.52 8.11 -5.39
C ALA A 20 -21.14 9.50 -5.25
N LEU A 21 -21.39 9.93 -4.02
CA LEU A 21 -21.85 11.27 -3.70
C LEU A 21 -20.69 12.25 -3.66
N GLU A 22 -19.53 11.78 -3.18
CA GLU A 22 -18.30 12.55 -3.11
C GLU A 22 -17.10 11.62 -3.29
N VAL A 23 -16.05 12.14 -3.92
CA VAL A 23 -14.78 11.44 -4.13
C VAL A 23 -13.63 12.32 -3.71
N MET A 24 -12.74 11.82 -2.87
CA MET A 24 -11.45 12.41 -2.55
C MET A 24 -10.35 11.58 -3.22
N PRO A 25 -9.66 12.12 -4.23
CA PRO A 25 -8.59 11.40 -4.90
C PRO A 25 -7.39 11.19 -3.97
N PHE A 26 -6.60 10.16 -4.26
CA PHE A 26 -5.32 9.94 -3.59
C PHE A 26 -4.37 11.12 -3.77
N THR A 27 -3.70 11.51 -2.69
CA THR A 27 -2.60 12.47 -2.76
C THR A 27 -1.37 11.92 -2.03
N SER A 28 -0.18 12.41 -2.41
CA SER A 28 1.06 12.03 -1.71
C SER A 28 1.11 12.52 -0.26
N ALA A 29 0.33 13.56 0.06
CA ALA A 29 0.24 14.10 1.41
C ALA A 29 -0.65 13.24 2.32
N THR A 30 -1.85 12.86 1.84
CA THR A 30 -2.81 12.07 2.62
C THR A 30 -2.50 10.59 2.62
N LYS A 31 -1.87 10.07 1.54
CA LYS A 31 -1.57 8.64 1.33
C LYS A 31 -2.80 7.73 1.30
N TYR A 32 -4.00 8.29 1.17
CA TYR A 32 -5.24 7.56 0.97
C TYR A 32 -6.18 8.32 0.02
N SER A 33 -7.14 7.61 -0.53
CA SER A 33 -8.30 8.13 -1.23
C SER A 33 -9.56 7.84 -0.43
N GLY A 34 -10.63 8.58 -0.67
CA GLY A 34 -11.88 8.38 0.01
C GLY A 34 -13.08 8.52 -0.92
N VAL A 35 -14.18 7.87 -0.55
CA VAL A 35 -15.45 7.94 -1.26
C VAL A 35 -16.60 7.97 -0.28
N VAL A 36 -17.60 8.79 -0.59
CA VAL A 36 -18.86 8.88 0.15
C VAL A 36 -19.95 8.26 -0.69
N PHE A 37 -20.66 7.31 -0.11
CA PHE A 37 -21.89 6.73 -0.62
C PHE A 37 -23.06 7.05 0.31
N GLU A 38 -24.29 6.69 -0.07
CA GLU A 38 -25.47 6.85 0.78
C GLU A 38 -25.37 6.06 2.09
N ASP A 39 -24.70 4.91 2.07
CA ASP A 39 -24.55 3.99 3.21
C ASP A 39 -23.28 4.20 4.04
N GLY A 40 -22.44 5.18 3.68
CA GLY A 40 -21.25 5.48 4.45
C GLY A 40 -20.09 6.09 3.68
N LYS A 41 -19.03 6.33 4.40
CA LYS A 41 -17.77 6.86 3.88
C LYS A 41 -16.71 5.78 3.98
N TYR A 42 -15.89 5.66 2.94
CA TYR A 42 -14.88 4.62 2.83
C TYR A 42 -13.54 5.24 2.44
N LEU A 43 -12.48 4.71 3.03
CA LEU A 43 -11.10 5.13 2.79
C LEU A 43 -10.30 3.94 2.27
N LEU A 44 -9.40 4.19 1.31
CA LEU A 44 -8.47 3.20 0.80
C LEU A 44 -7.08 3.83 0.70
N GLY A 45 -6.09 3.28 1.39
CA GLY A 45 -4.74 3.80 1.33
C GLY A 45 -3.76 3.15 2.29
N ALA A 46 -2.66 3.84 2.57
CA ALA A 46 -1.63 3.35 3.47
C ALA A 46 -2.19 3.20 4.89
N PRO A 47 -2.06 2.01 5.51
CA PRO A 47 -2.67 1.71 6.80
C PRO A 47 -2.31 2.71 7.89
N GLU A 48 -1.06 3.16 7.94
CA GLU A 48 -0.54 4.12 8.92
C GLU A 48 -1.24 5.48 8.82
N PHE A 49 -1.57 5.90 7.59
CA PHE A 49 -2.24 7.18 7.33
C PHE A 49 -3.74 7.10 7.54
N VAL A 50 -4.35 5.96 7.20
CA VAL A 50 -5.79 5.74 7.42
C VAL A 50 -6.09 5.61 8.90
N MET A 51 -5.32 4.80 9.65
CA MET A 51 -5.56 4.54 11.08
C MET A 51 -4.96 5.60 12.01
N GLY A 52 -3.96 6.35 11.56
CA GLY A 52 -3.30 7.34 12.39
C GLY A 52 -2.84 6.77 13.74
N ASN A 53 -3.27 7.36 14.84
CA ASN A 53 -2.91 6.92 16.20
C ASN A 53 -3.39 5.51 16.57
N ALA A 54 -4.38 4.96 15.84
CA ALA A 54 -4.89 3.61 16.06
C ALA A 54 -4.17 2.54 15.22
N PHE A 55 -3.12 2.90 14.50
CA PHE A 55 -2.38 1.98 13.61
C PHE A 55 -1.82 0.77 14.37
N GLU A 56 -1.35 0.94 15.60
CA GLU A 56 -0.78 -0.15 16.39
C GLU A 56 -1.75 -1.32 16.62
N GLU A 57 -3.06 -1.09 16.53
CA GLU A 57 -4.07 -2.15 16.70
C GLU A 57 -4.03 -3.18 15.55
N ILE A 58 -3.55 -2.79 14.36
CA ILE A 58 -3.47 -3.63 13.18
C ILE A 58 -2.02 -3.87 12.71
N ALA A 59 -1.05 -3.26 13.40
CA ALA A 59 0.35 -3.26 12.97
C ALA A 59 0.94 -4.66 12.82
N ASP A 60 0.60 -5.59 13.71
CA ASP A 60 1.13 -6.95 13.66
C ASP A 60 0.63 -7.71 12.44
N GLU A 61 -0.65 -7.57 12.07
CA GLU A 61 -1.21 -8.16 10.85
C GLU A 61 -0.52 -7.61 9.60
N ILE A 62 -0.31 -6.28 9.57
CA ILE A 62 0.38 -5.62 8.46
C ILE A 62 1.83 -6.11 8.33
N ARG A 63 2.54 -6.24 9.45
CA ARG A 63 3.94 -6.70 9.48
C ARG A 63 4.13 -8.10 8.89
N GLU A 64 3.17 -8.99 9.03
CA GLU A 64 3.25 -10.32 8.42
C GLU A 64 3.33 -10.27 6.89
N TYR A 65 2.65 -9.32 6.27
CA TYR A 65 2.68 -9.14 4.81
C TYR A 65 3.90 -8.33 4.36
N THR A 66 4.23 -7.25 5.07
CA THR A 66 5.37 -6.39 4.71
C THR A 66 6.71 -7.10 4.84
N LYS A 67 6.88 -7.99 5.83
CA LYS A 67 8.06 -8.89 5.95
C LYS A 67 8.24 -9.82 4.75
N LYS A 68 7.19 -10.11 4.01
CA LYS A 68 7.24 -10.90 2.77
C LYS A 68 7.45 -10.03 1.53
N GLY A 69 7.64 -8.71 1.68
CA GLY A 69 7.84 -7.77 0.60
C GLY A 69 6.54 -7.33 -0.09
N TYR A 70 5.38 -7.60 0.49
CA TYR A 70 4.10 -7.12 -0.03
C TYR A 70 3.82 -5.68 0.40
N ARG A 71 3.18 -4.92 -0.49
CA ARG A 71 2.57 -3.65 -0.14
C ARG A 71 1.13 -3.92 0.32
N VAL A 72 0.74 -3.32 1.44
CA VAL A 72 -0.60 -3.46 2.00
C VAL A 72 -1.33 -2.13 1.89
N LEU A 73 -2.56 -2.16 1.39
CA LEU A 73 -3.49 -1.05 1.50
C LEU A 73 -4.64 -1.47 2.42
N LEU A 74 -5.09 -0.54 3.24
CA LEU A 74 -6.24 -0.74 4.13
C LEU A 74 -7.49 -0.15 3.46
N LEU A 75 -8.55 -0.95 3.41
CA LEU A 75 -9.92 -0.49 3.19
C LEU A 75 -10.59 -0.34 4.55
N ALA A 76 -11.11 0.85 4.84
CA ALA A 76 -11.78 1.14 6.09
C ALA A 76 -13.07 1.93 5.89
N LYS A 77 -14.05 1.73 6.78
CA LYS A 77 -15.22 2.60 6.90
C LYS A 77 -14.89 3.75 7.84
N TYR A 78 -15.30 4.96 7.49
CA TYR A 78 -15.02 6.15 8.28
C TYR A 78 -16.30 6.71 8.90
N PRO A 79 -16.41 6.79 10.24
CA PRO A 79 -17.58 7.28 10.91
C PRO A 79 -17.66 8.81 10.98
N GLY A 80 -16.54 9.52 10.77
CA GLY A 80 -16.47 10.98 10.87
C GLY A 80 -17.34 11.71 9.85
N SER A 81 -17.53 13.00 10.06
CA SER A 81 -18.41 13.84 9.24
C SER A 81 -17.87 14.10 7.83
N ASP A 82 -16.55 14.24 7.68
CA ASP A 82 -15.89 14.62 6.43
C ASP A 82 -14.64 13.73 6.18
N ILE A 83 -14.44 13.34 4.93
CA ILE A 83 -13.25 12.57 4.48
C ILE A 83 -12.11 13.47 4.03
N LYS A 84 -12.33 14.78 3.95
CA LYS A 84 -11.31 15.77 3.58
C LYS A 84 -10.59 16.29 4.81
N GLY A 85 -9.30 16.48 4.68
CA GLY A 85 -8.47 17.01 5.76
C GLY A 85 -8.02 15.96 6.76
N THR A 86 -7.89 16.35 8.03
CA THR A 86 -7.44 15.45 9.10
C THR A 86 -8.58 14.58 9.58
N LEU A 87 -8.37 13.27 9.58
CA LEU A 87 -9.33 12.32 10.15
C LEU A 87 -9.37 12.49 11.67
N THR A 88 -10.54 12.82 12.21
CA THR A 88 -10.75 13.07 13.65
C THR A 88 -11.29 11.87 14.40
N GLU A 89 -11.97 10.98 13.68
CA GLU A 89 -12.55 9.77 14.23
C GLU A 89 -11.76 8.54 13.82
N LYS A 90 -11.81 7.49 14.62
CA LYS A 90 -11.14 6.24 14.32
C LYS A 90 -11.86 5.51 13.19
N PRO A 91 -11.18 5.20 12.07
CA PRO A 91 -11.75 4.36 11.02
C PRO A 91 -11.92 2.91 11.48
N GLU A 92 -12.90 2.23 10.92
CA GLU A 92 -13.17 0.81 11.14
C GLU A 92 -12.53 0.00 9.99
N PRO A 93 -11.50 -0.85 10.26
CA PRO A 93 -10.91 -1.71 9.25
C PRO A 93 -11.93 -2.70 8.67
N LEU A 94 -12.03 -2.76 7.33
CA LEU A 94 -12.89 -3.71 6.62
C LEU A 94 -12.09 -4.83 5.97
N GLY A 95 -10.84 -4.55 5.57
CA GLY A 95 -9.97 -5.54 4.93
C GLY A 95 -8.74 -4.93 4.30
N TYR A 96 -7.89 -5.79 3.76
CA TYR A 96 -6.61 -5.41 3.17
C TYR A 96 -6.55 -5.76 1.70
N VAL A 97 -5.95 -4.88 0.91
CA VAL A 97 -5.52 -5.16 -0.46
C VAL A 97 -4.02 -5.41 -0.43
N ILE A 98 -3.64 -6.65 -0.74
CA ILE A 98 -2.23 -7.08 -0.73
C ILE A 98 -1.70 -7.01 -2.16
N LEU A 99 -0.69 -6.16 -2.36
CA LEU A 99 -0.07 -5.94 -3.65
C LEU A 99 1.32 -6.57 -3.68
N SER A 100 1.55 -7.40 -4.69
CA SER A 100 2.86 -7.96 -5.00
C SER A 100 3.44 -7.19 -6.19
N ASN A 101 4.64 -6.62 -6.03
CA ASN A 101 5.38 -6.04 -7.13
C ASN A 101 6.44 -7.05 -7.59
N PRO A 102 6.22 -7.77 -8.71
CA PRO A 102 7.23 -8.64 -9.25
C PRO A 102 8.43 -7.80 -9.69
N ILE A 103 9.60 -8.21 -9.22
CA ILE A 103 10.86 -7.55 -9.59
C ILE A 103 11.18 -7.89 -11.03
N ARG A 104 11.62 -6.91 -11.80
CA ARG A 104 12.03 -7.10 -13.19
C ARG A 104 13.12 -8.17 -13.29
N GLU A 105 12.98 -9.11 -14.21
CA GLU A 105 13.94 -10.23 -14.41
C GLU A 105 15.40 -9.79 -14.53
N ASN A 106 15.63 -8.63 -15.15
CA ASN A 106 16.96 -8.09 -15.35
C ASN A 106 17.55 -7.36 -14.13
N ALA A 107 16.76 -7.13 -13.06
CA ALA A 107 17.23 -6.37 -11.90
C ALA A 107 18.47 -7.02 -11.25
N LYS A 108 18.45 -8.33 -11.03
CA LYS A 108 19.61 -9.07 -10.46
C LYS A 108 20.87 -8.92 -11.29
N LYS A 109 20.76 -9.03 -12.63
CA LYS A 109 21.90 -8.89 -13.53
C LYS A 109 22.46 -7.48 -13.50
N THR A 110 21.58 -6.46 -13.52
CA THR A 110 21.97 -5.05 -13.47
C THR A 110 22.69 -4.72 -12.16
N PHE A 111 22.17 -5.16 -11.03
CA PHE A 111 22.81 -4.93 -9.73
C PHE A 111 24.12 -5.72 -9.58
N GLY A 112 24.17 -6.95 -10.11
CA GLY A 112 25.41 -7.74 -10.17
C GLY A 112 26.50 -7.03 -10.97
N TYR A 113 26.15 -6.41 -12.09
CA TYR A 113 27.08 -5.61 -12.90
C TYR A 113 27.60 -4.40 -12.11
N PHE A 114 26.75 -3.61 -11.47
CA PHE A 114 27.19 -2.47 -10.65
C PHE A 114 28.11 -2.89 -9.51
N LYS A 115 27.80 -4.00 -8.84
CA LYS A 115 28.63 -4.55 -7.78
C LYS A 115 30.02 -4.95 -8.31
N ALA A 116 30.08 -5.60 -9.48
CA ALA A 116 31.35 -6.00 -10.11
C ALA A 116 32.20 -4.79 -10.49
N GLN A 117 31.58 -3.65 -10.80
CA GLN A 117 32.26 -2.38 -11.10
C GLN A 117 32.61 -1.56 -9.83
N GLY A 118 32.40 -2.10 -8.63
CA GLY A 118 32.66 -1.38 -7.37
C GLY A 118 31.70 -0.23 -7.09
N VAL A 119 30.56 -0.16 -7.80
CA VAL A 119 29.55 0.90 -7.60
C VAL A 119 28.68 0.54 -6.40
N ALA A 120 28.61 1.45 -5.43
CA ALA A 120 27.68 1.33 -4.31
C ALA A 120 26.26 1.70 -4.74
N VAL A 121 25.33 0.78 -4.59
CA VAL A 121 23.90 1.01 -4.87
C VAL A 121 23.20 1.42 -3.59
N LYS A 122 22.46 2.55 -3.63
CA LYS A 122 21.62 3.03 -2.55
C LYS A 122 20.16 3.01 -3.00
N VAL A 123 19.27 2.57 -2.13
CA VAL A 123 17.82 2.61 -2.37
C VAL A 123 17.23 3.79 -1.62
N ILE A 124 16.51 4.66 -2.35
CA ILE A 124 15.75 5.78 -1.79
C ILE A 124 14.29 5.51 -2.16
N SER A 125 13.42 5.42 -1.17
CA SER A 125 12.00 5.12 -1.38
C SER A 125 11.14 5.79 -0.31
N GLY A 126 9.96 6.28 -0.72
CA GLY A 126 8.92 6.75 0.19
C GLY A 126 7.96 5.64 0.62
N ASP A 127 8.22 4.38 0.26
CA ASP A 127 7.44 3.22 0.69
C ASP A 127 7.87 2.75 2.09
N ASN A 128 7.05 1.90 2.71
CA ASN A 128 7.35 1.34 4.02
C ASN A 128 8.76 0.70 4.06
N PRO A 129 9.62 1.07 5.03
CA PRO A 129 11.02 0.63 5.11
C PRO A 129 11.19 -0.89 5.17
N GLU A 130 10.28 -1.60 5.84
CA GLU A 130 10.33 -3.07 5.96
C GLU A 130 10.11 -3.73 4.60
N THR A 131 9.10 -3.26 3.84
CA THR A 131 8.81 -3.75 2.49
C THR A 131 9.99 -3.51 1.56
N VAL A 132 10.55 -2.29 1.58
CA VAL A 132 11.71 -1.91 0.76
C VAL A 132 12.94 -2.73 1.12
N SER A 133 13.18 -2.94 2.41
CA SER A 133 14.31 -3.75 2.92
C SER A 133 14.23 -5.18 2.44
N GLU A 134 13.06 -5.78 2.51
CA GLU A 134 12.87 -7.18 2.13
C GLU A 134 13.03 -7.38 0.62
N VAL A 135 12.42 -6.51 -0.18
CA VAL A 135 12.60 -6.50 -1.64
C VAL A 135 14.09 -6.32 -1.99
N ALA A 136 14.79 -5.42 -1.33
CA ALA A 136 16.21 -5.18 -1.55
C ALA A 136 17.07 -6.37 -1.14
N ARG A 137 16.81 -7.04 -0.01
CA ARG A 137 17.56 -8.23 0.45
C ARG A 137 17.45 -9.38 -0.51
N HIS A 138 16.28 -9.65 -1.08
CA HIS A 138 16.09 -10.75 -2.04
C HIS A 138 16.78 -10.53 -3.38
N GLN A 139 17.08 -9.29 -3.75
CA GLN A 139 17.58 -8.94 -5.08
C GLN A 139 19.01 -8.42 -5.09
N ILE A 140 19.44 -7.83 -4.01
CA ILE A 140 20.73 -7.17 -3.94
C ILE A 140 21.40 -7.63 -2.65
N THR A 141 22.58 -8.24 -2.75
CA THR A 141 23.44 -8.42 -1.58
C THR A 141 23.93 -7.03 -1.17
N LEU A 142 23.04 -6.23 -0.58
CA LEU A 142 23.35 -4.88 -0.13
C LEU A 142 24.14 -4.95 1.17
N SER A 143 25.39 -4.61 1.09
CA SER A 143 26.14 -4.17 2.26
C SER A 143 25.63 -2.76 2.61
N ARG A 144 24.65 -2.69 3.53
CA ARG A 144 24.26 -1.49 4.29
C ARG A 144 23.90 -0.24 3.46
N TYR A 145 22.70 0.20 3.57
CA TYR A 145 22.11 1.56 3.55
C TYR A 145 20.79 1.60 2.77
N ILE A 146 19.69 1.53 3.50
CA ILE A 146 18.36 1.95 3.05
C ILE A 146 18.17 3.34 3.66
N ILE A 147 17.96 4.34 2.82
CA ILE A 147 17.56 5.68 3.26
C ILE A 147 16.09 5.82 2.85
N THR A 148 15.23 5.93 3.84
CA THR A 148 13.82 6.32 3.64
C THR A 148 13.74 7.84 3.83
N ILE A 149 13.11 8.54 2.90
CA ILE A 149 12.77 9.96 2.98
C ILE A 149 11.27 10.09 3.15
#